data_5bb43bb4927207f00c3abd8122f80b62
#
_entry.id   5bb43bb4927207f00c3abd8122f80b62
#
_cell.length_a   1.000
_cell.length_b   1.000
_cell.length_c   1.000
_cell.angle_alpha   90.00
_cell.angle_beta   90.00
_cell.angle_gamma   90.00
#
_symmetry.space_group_name_H-M   'P 1'
#
loop_
_entity.id
_entity.type
_entity.pdbx_description
1 polymer ?
#
loop_
_entity_poly.entity_id
_entity_poly.type
_entity_poly.pdbx_seq_one_letter_code
_entity_poly.pdbx_strand_id
1 'polypeptide(L)'
;MPSVRTALQWLLVAAPAMTLALPAQRMARQEAASSAAAPAASAPAAPAPPPPAAGGLTDVDILQFALTAEHLESAFYQQGFAKFPAADFKALGLSDANIKSLQQVGQTEATHVSTLLSVISQAGAQPVQPCQYNFAFTDAKGMVATARVLEAVGVSAYLGAAPLINSSDVLAAAATIATVESRHQTAIRIFSGAEPVPAAFDTPLGPRAVFTLAAQFITSCPEGSNLAITPFPAIALQNPEKAVVGQQLALADASMPAGAQFCAFVAPGGPVFEPLTNGNCVVPQNLAGEVYMMITKSKSVADAEVLAGPSVIQPS
;
A
#
# COMPACT_ATOMS: atom_id res chain seq x y z
N MET A 1 36.48 1.78 -53.92
CA MET A 1 35.28 2.03 -53.12
C MET A 1 35.73 2.15 -51.69
N PRO A 2 35.71 3.35 -51.08
CA PRO A 2 36.23 3.52 -49.73
C PRO A 2 35.12 3.25 -48.66
N SER A 3 35.51 2.52 -47.63
CA SER A 3 34.70 2.21 -46.48
C SER A 3 34.62 3.42 -45.51
N VAL A 4 33.40 3.83 -45.17
CA VAL A 4 33.16 4.89 -44.19
C VAL A 4 33.14 4.25 -42.80
N ARG A 5 34.17 4.44 -42.00
CA ARG A 5 34.19 4.25 -40.56
C ARG A 5 33.75 5.54 -39.89
N THR A 6 32.54 5.59 -39.37
CA THR A 6 32.06 6.70 -38.55
C THR A 6 32.38 6.38 -37.09
N ALA A 7 33.31 7.12 -36.52
CA ALA A 7 33.65 7.08 -35.10
C ALA A 7 32.55 7.81 -34.32
N LEU A 8 31.87 7.08 -33.44
CA LEU A 8 30.94 7.67 -32.45
C LEU A 8 31.79 8.13 -31.24
N GLN A 9 32.07 9.43 -31.20
CA GLN A 9 32.66 10.05 -30.01
C GLN A 9 31.58 10.20 -28.93
N TRP A 10 31.77 9.50 -27.81
CA TRP A 10 30.98 9.72 -26.61
C TRP A 10 31.47 10.99 -25.93
N LEU A 11 30.63 12.03 -25.94
CA LEU A 11 30.83 13.20 -25.08
C LEU A 11 30.39 12.82 -23.66
N LEU A 12 31.36 12.57 -22.80
CA LEU A 12 31.17 12.56 -21.35
C LEU A 12 30.96 14.01 -20.89
N VAL A 13 29.70 14.40 -20.71
CA VAL A 13 29.37 15.63 -19.98
C VAL A 13 29.46 15.29 -18.49
N ALA A 14 30.53 15.73 -17.85
CA ALA A 14 30.67 15.72 -16.40
C ALA A 14 29.67 16.74 -15.83
N ALA A 15 28.59 16.24 -15.22
CA ALA A 15 27.71 17.06 -14.39
C ALA A 15 28.43 17.39 -13.08
N PRO A 16 28.43 18.65 -12.63
CA PRO A 16 28.98 18.98 -11.31
C PRO A 16 28.11 18.38 -10.22
N ALA A 17 28.73 17.67 -9.29
CA ALA A 17 28.09 17.20 -8.08
C ALA A 17 27.64 18.43 -7.25
N MET A 18 26.33 18.70 -7.24
CA MET A 18 25.75 19.62 -6.28
C MET A 18 25.69 18.93 -4.93
N THR A 19 26.65 19.23 -4.09
CA THR A 19 26.58 18.93 -2.66
C THR A 19 25.56 19.89 -2.05
N LEU A 20 24.38 19.39 -1.75
CA LEU A 20 23.41 20.07 -0.89
C LEU A 20 23.98 20.05 0.54
N ALA A 21 24.64 21.14 0.92
CA ALA A 21 25.07 21.36 2.30
C ALA A 21 23.84 21.71 3.13
N LEU A 22 23.40 20.78 3.96
CA LEU A 22 22.48 21.06 5.05
C LEU A 22 23.19 22.01 6.05
N PRO A 23 22.53 23.04 6.58
CA PRO A 23 23.14 23.92 7.58
C PRO A 23 23.39 23.13 8.86
N ALA A 24 24.65 22.95 9.22
CA ALA A 24 25.08 22.43 10.50
C ALA A 24 24.69 23.42 11.61
N GLN A 25 23.64 23.12 12.37
CA GLN A 25 23.35 23.80 13.60
C GLN A 25 24.46 23.40 14.63
N ARG A 26 25.20 24.40 15.09
CA ARG A 26 26.20 24.29 16.16
C ARG A 26 25.52 23.82 17.44
N MET A 27 25.80 22.59 17.85
CA MET A 27 25.56 22.18 19.24
C MET A 27 26.52 22.91 20.15
N ALA A 28 26.00 23.82 20.96
CA ALA A 28 26.72 24.38 22.10
C ALA A 28 26.85 23.29 23.17
N ARG A 29 28.10 23.01 23.51
CA ARG A 29 28.49 22.12 24.59
C ARG A 29 28.16 22.84 25.91
N GLN A 30 27.19 22.32 26.66
CA GLN A 30 26.89 22.80 28.01
C GLN A 30 27.47 21.80 29.02
N GLU A 31 28.34 22.31 29.85
CA GLU A 31 29.03 21.55 30.88
C GLU A 31 28.08 21.08 31.97
N ALA A 32 28.36 19.89 32.49
CA ALA A 32 27.60 19.25 33.53
C ALA A 32 27.71 20.01 34.86
N ALA A 33 26.58 20.48 35.37
CA ALA A 33 26.43 20.82 36.78
C ALA A 33 25.54 19.73 37.43
N SER A 34 26.16 18.99 38.33
CA SER A 34 25.49 18.04 39.22
C SER A 34 24.48 18.76 40.11
N SER A 35 23.21 18.38 40.09
CA SER A 35 22.24 18.75 41.11
C SER A 35 21.28 17.59 41.37
N ALA A 36 20.96 17.40 42.63
CA ALA A 36 20.28 16.29 43.24
C ALA A 36 18.85 16.04 42.74
N ALA A 37 18.50 14.76 42.66
CA ALA A 37 17.17 14.28 42.29
C ALA A 37 16.08 14.71 43.30
N ALA A 38 15.07 15.41 42.78
CA ALA A 38 13.77 15.53 43.42
C ALA A 38 12.79 14.48 42.85
N PRO A 39 11.80 14.00 43.64
CA PRO A 39 10.92 12.92 43.18
C PRO A 39 10.04 13.36 42.02
N ALA A 40 9.94 12.50 40.99
CA ALA A 40 9.15 12.71 39.81
C ALA A 40 7.64 12.81 40.16
N ALA A 41 7.08 14.00 39.97
CA ALA A 41 5.64 14.17 39.87
C ALA A 41 5.16 13.53 38.55
N SER A 42 4.16 12.65 38.62
CA SER A 42 3.51 12.05 37.45
C SER A 42 3.03 13.15 36.52
N ALA A 43 3.53 13.17 35.29
CA ALA A 43 3.01 14.07 34.26
C ALA A 43 1.55 13.71 33.98
N PRO A 44 0.65 14.70 33.82
CA PRO A 44 -0.72 14.42 33.39
C PRO A 44 -0.70 13.77 32.00
N ALA A 45 -1.56 12.75 31.83
CA ALA A 45 -1.75 12.09 30.55
C ALA A 45 -2.06 13.13 29.47
N ALA A 46 -1.40 13.01 28.32
CA ALA A 46 -1.67 13.88 27.17
C ALA A 46 -3.17 13.80 26.83
N PRO A 47 -3.83 14.93 26.52
CA PRO A 47 -5.23 14.91 26.11
C PRO A 47 -5.38 14.04 24.85
N ALA A 48 -6.46 13.26 24.81
CA ALA A 48 -6.83 12.49 23.63
C ALA A 48 -6.93 13.44 22.43
N PRO A 49 -6.49 13.01 21.22
CA PRO A 49 -6.63 13.85 20.03
C PRO A 49 -8.11 14.22 19.83
N PRO A 50 -8.40 15.45 19.40
CA PRO A 50 -9.76 15.84 19.10
C PRO A 50 -10.36 14.94 18.02
N PRO A 51 -11.69 14.66 18.06
CA PRO A 51 -12.34 13.94 16.98
C PRO A 51 -12.12 14.72 15.66
N PRO A 52 -12.00 14.02 14.51
CA PRO A 52 -11.79 14.69 13.23
C PRO A 52 -12.88 15.74 13.04
N ALA A 53 -12.46 16.98 12.76
CA ALA A 53 -13.35 18.07 12.44
C ALA A 53 -14.23 17.66 11.25
N ALA A 54 -15.43 18.20 11.15
CA ALA A 54 -16.37 17.97 10.05
C ALA A 54 -15.89 18.64 8.74
N GLY A 55 -14.70 18.24 8.28
CA GLY A 55 -14.02 18.72 7.08
C GLY A 55 -12.81 17.85 6.88
N GLY A 56 -12.84 16.94 5.94
CA GLY A 56 -11.74 16.18 5.34
C GLY A 56 -10.59 15.68 6.25
N LEU A 57 -9.87 14.69 5.78
CA LEU A 57 -8.64 14.23 6.44
C LEU A 57 -7.56 15.34 6.41
N THR A 58 -6.84 15.50 7.51
CA THR A 58 -5.65 16.35 7.54
C THR A 58 -4.44 15.64 6.94
N ASP A 59 -3.38 16.38 6.57
CA ASP A 59 -2.13 15.78 6.09
C ASP A 59 -1.54 14.79 7.11
N VAL A 60 -1.70 15.07 8.41
CA VAL A 60 -1.27 14.15 9.47
C VAL A 60 -2.10 12.87 9.47
N ASP A 61 -3.40 12.95 9.28
CA ASP A 61 -4.26 11.75 9.16
C ASP A 61 -3.86 10.88 7.97
N ILE A 62 -3.50 11.52 6.85
CA ILE A 62 -3.02 10.84 5.64
C ILE A 62 -1.65 10.18 5.89
N LEU A 63 -0.74 10.87 6.58
CA LEU A 63 0.55 10.30 6.97
C LEU A 63 0.39 9.11 7.93
N GLN A 64 -0.52 9.17 8.89
CA GLN A 64 -0.85 8.06 9.79
C GLN A 64 -1.44 6.86 9.02
N PHE A 65 -2.30 7.14 8.04
CA PHE A 65 -2.84 6.12 7.15
C PHE A 65 -1.74 5.45 6.33
N ALA A 66 -0.84 6.23 5.71
CA ALA A 66 0.31 5.71 5.00
C ALA A 66 1.19 4.85 5.92
N LEU A 67 1.54 5.35 7.12
CA LEU A 67 2.33 4.61 8.11
C LEU A 67 1.67 3.27 8.51
N THR A 68 0.34 3.21 8.56
CA THR A 68 -0.38 1.96 8.86
C THR A 68 -0.18 0.92 7.75
N ALA A 69 -0.20 1.33 6.48
CA ALA A 69 0.06 0.46 5.34
C ALA A 69 1.54 -0.02 5.35
N GLU A 70 2.48 0.90 5.50
CA GLU A 70 3.91 0.59 5.54
C GLU A 70 4.31 -0.34 6.70
N HIS A 71 3.69 -0.18 7.88
CA HIS A 71 3.87 -1.12 8.98
C HIS A 71 3.43 -2.55 8.62
N LEU A 72 2.33 -2.68 7.90
CA LEU A 72 1.83 -3.97 7.44
C LEU A 72 2.79 -4.59 6.42
N GLU A 73 3.23 -3.84 5.43
CA GLU A 73 4.13 -4.31 4.37
C GLU A 73 5.52 -4.67 4.93
N SER A 74 6.08 -3.82 5.77
CA SER A 74 7.34 -4.13 6.46
C SER A 74 7.25 -5.40 7.30
N ALA A 75 6.17 -5.58 8.08
CA ALA A 75 5.94 -6.79 8.87
C ALA A 75 5.74 -8.03 7.98
N PHE A 76 5.08 -7.87 6.83
CA PHE A 76 4.87 -8.94 5.86
C PHE A 76 6.20 -9.52 5.38
N TYR A 77 7.10 -8.66 4.89
CA TYR A 77 8.40 -9.12 4.41
C TYR A 77 9.27 -9.70 5.52
N GLN A 78 9.28 -9.08 6.71
CA GLN A 78 10.01 -9.61 7.87
C GLN A 78 9.55 -11.02 8.25
N GLN A 79 8.24 -11.24 8.38
CA GLN A 79 7.69 -12.55 8.72
C GLN A 79 7.89 -13.57 7.62
N GLY A 80 7.74 -13.17 6.36
CA GLY A 80 7.94 -14.05 5.21
C GLY A 80 9.36 -14.56 5.11
N PHE A 81 10.35 -13.68 5.19
CA PHE A 81 11.76 -14.08 5.13
C PHE A 81 12.24 -14.81 6.39
N ALA A 82 11.63 -14.57 7.54
CA ALA A 82 11.90 -15.38 8.73
C ALA A 82 11.38 -16.82 8.59
N LYS A 83 10.31 -17.01 7.82
CA LYS A 83 9.66 -18.31 7.63
C LYS A 83 10.25 -19.10 6.45
N PHE A 84 10.59 -18.46 5.35
CA PHE A 84 11.00 -19.11 4.10
C PHE A 84 12.47 -18.80 3.77
N PRO A 85 13.35 -19.82 3.77
CA PRO A 85 14.74 -19.66 3.35
C PRO A 85 14.85 -19.42 1.84
N ALA A 86 15.99 -18.88 1.39
CA ALA A 86 16.26 -18.60 -0.03
C ALA A 86 16.05 -19.82 -0.95
N ALA A 87 16.23 -21.04 -0.44
CA ALA A 87 16.01 -22.28 -1.19
C ALA A 87 14.56 -22.44 -1.67
N ASP A 88 13.58 -21.98 -0.88
CA ASP A 88 12.16 -22.08 -1.22
C ASP A 88 11.82 -21.16 -2.39
N PHE A 89 12.40 -19.97 -2.43
CA PHE A 89 12.25 -19.04 -3.55
C PHE A 89 12.98 -19.53 -4.81
N LYS A 90 14.15 -20.18 -4.67
CA LYS A 90 14.84 -20.84 -5.78
C LYS A 90 13.99 -21.96 -6.39
N ALA A 91 13.26 -22.70 -5.57
CA ALA A 91 12.35 -23.75 -6.04
C ALA A 91 11.19 -23.20 -6.90
N LEU A 92 10.86 -21.90 -6.77
CA LEU A 92 9.91 -21.19 -7.64
C LEU A 92 10.54 -20.73 -8.96
N GLY A 93 11.83 -20.95 -9.17
CA GLY A 93 12.57 -20.50 -10.36
C GLY A 93 13.19 -19.10 -10.21
N LEU A 94 13.16 -18.47 -9.02
CA LEU A 94 13.79 -17.20 -8.81
C LEU A 94 15.31 -17.33 -8.76
N SER A 95 16.01 -16.47 -9.52
CA SER A 95 17.48 -16.38 -9.47
C SER A 95 17.93 -15.75 -8.14
N ASP A 96 19.22 -15.90 -7.80
CA ASP A 96 19.81 -15.23 -6.64
C ASP A 96 19.64 -13.69 -6.72
N ALA A 97 19.69 -13.12 -7.92
CA ALA A 97 19.44 -11.70 -8.14
C ALA A 97 17.99 -11.32 -7.83
N ASN A 98 17.02 -12.13 -8.25
CA ASN A 98 15.59 -11.88 -7.98
C ASN A 98 15.29 -11.99 -6.47
N ILE A 99 15.88 -13.00 -5.79
CA ILE A 99 15.72 -13.16 -4.33
C ILE A 99 16.33 -11.98 -3.59
N LYS A 100 17.51 -11.51 -4.01
CA LYS A 100 18.11 -10.31 -3.45
C LYS A 100 17.23 -9.08 -3.67
N SER A 101 16.63 -8.92 -4.85
CA SER A 101 15.70 -7.82 -5.15
C SER A 101 14.46 -7.90 -4.27
N LEU A 102 13.88 -9.10 -4.08
CA LEU A 102 12.74 -9.30 -3.19
C LEU A 102 13.07 -8.93 -1.73
N GLN A 103 14.27 -9.31 -1.24
CA GLN A 103 14.74 -8.89 0.08
C GLN A 103 14.94 -7.37 0.17
N GLN A 104 15.36 -6.75 -0.92
CA GLN A 104 15.56 -5.31 -1.01
C GLN A 104 14.24 -4.55 -0.95
N VAL A 105 13.16 -5.08 -1.51
CA VAL A 105 11.79 -4.56 -1.33
C VAL A 105 11.49 -4.48 0.18
N GLY A 106 11.61 -5.55 0.93
CA GLY A 106 11.36 -5.52 2.38
C GLY A 106 12.25 -4.55 3.18
N GLN A 107 13.47 -4.24 2.69
CA GLN A 107 14.33 -3.21 3.31
C GLN A 107 13.84 -1.79 2.99
N THR A 108 13.32 -1.57 1.79
CA THR A 108 12.72 -0.28 1.40
C THR A 108 11.47 0.00 2.22
N GLU A 109 10.60 -0.99 2.47
CA GLU A 109 9.42 -0.82 3.34
C GLU A 109 9.81 -0.40 4.77
N ALA A 110 10.85 -1.01 5.34
CA ALA A 110 11.37 -0.58 6.63
C ALA A 110 11.92 0.87 6.61
N THR A 111 12.40 1.33 5.46
CA THR A 111 12.86 2.72 5.27
C THR A 111 11.67 3.68 5.14
N HIS A 112 10.61 3.30 4.42
CA HIS A 112 9.37 4.07 4.34
C HIS A 112 8.76 4.26 5.73
N VAL A 113 8.66 3.17 6.53
CA VAL A 113 8.22 3.24 7.94
C VAL A 113 9.04 4.26 8.72
N SER A 114 10.38 4.17 8.70
CA SER A 114 11.24 5.07 9.47
C SER A 114 11.10 6.53 9.05
N THR A 115 10.89 6.77 7.76
CA THR A 115 10.67 8.10 7.19
C THR A 115 9.34 8.68 7.68
N LEU A 116 8.25 7.92 7.60
CA LEU A 116 6.92 8.38 8.03
C LEU A 116 6.86 8.61 9.55
N LEU A 117 7.49 7.74 10.36
CA LEU A 117 7.65 7.95 11.80
C LEU A 117 8.31 9.31 12.10
N SER A 118 9.36 9.63 11.36
CA SER A 118 10.09 10.90 11.51
C SER A 118 9.22 12.11 11.12
N VAL A 119 8.56 12.05 9.97
CA VAL A 119 7.73 13.15 9.46
C VAL A 119 6.54 13.43 10.39
N ILE A 120 5.83 12.39 10.84
CA ILE A 120 4.69 12.52 11.76
C ILE A 120 5.15 13.12 13.10
N SER A 121 6.26 12.63 13.65
CA SER A 121 6.84 13.18 14.89
C SER A 121 7.25 14.64 14.76
N GLN A 122 7.84 15.03 13.62
CA GLN A 122 8.20 16.42 13.33
C GLN A 122 6.95 17.31 13.17
N ALA A 123 5.84 16.77 12.72
CA ALA A 123 4.54 17.47 12.69
C ALA A 123 3.91 17.60 14.09
N GLY A 124 4.55 17.12 15.14
CA GLY A 124 4.07 17.20 16.52
C GLY A 124 3.01 16.16 16.87
N ALA A 125 2.79 15.16 16.03
CA ALA A 125 1.84 14.08 16.28
C ALA A 125 2.54 12.80 16.76
N GLN A 126 1.82 11.98 17.55
CA GLN A 126 2.29 10.66 17.93
C GLN A 126 2.05 9.68 16.77
N PRO A 127 3.09 9.04 16.22
CA PRO A 127 2.92 8.06 15.15
C PRO A 127 2.14 6.83 15.62
N VAL A 128 1.29 6.28 14.75
CA VAL A 128 0.64 4.99 14.99
C VAL A 128 1.69 3.89 15.17
N GLN A 129 1.41 2.96 16.09
CA GLN A 129 2.29 1.84 16.35
C GLN A 129 1.92 0.66 15.44
N PRO A 130 2.87 -0.24 15.11
CA PRO A 130 2.55 -1.42 14.33
C PRO A 130 1.54 -2.32 15.06
N CYS A 131 0.60 -2.85 14.32
CA CYS A 131 -0.34 -3.86 14.81
C CYS A 131 0.31 -5.26 14.83
N GLN A 132 -0.41 -6.25 15.32
CA GLN A 132 -0.08 -7.66 15.15
C GLN A 132 -0.75 -8.16 13.87
N TYR A 133 -0.02 -8.92 13.06
CA TYR A 133 -0.48 -9.36 11.75
C TYR A 133 -0.43 -10.88 11.63
N ASN A 134 -1.37 -11.44 10.87
CA ASN A 134 -1.38 -12.81 10.42
C ASN A 134 -1.56 -12.86 8.89
N PHE A 135 -0.51 -13.21 8.17
CA PHE A 135 -0.54 -13.30 6.72
C PHE A 135 -0.89 -14.72 6.21
N ALA A 136 -1.15 -15.65 7.12
CA ALA A 136 -1.52 -17.03 6.81
C ALA A 136 -0.60 -17.74 5.79
N PHE A 137 0.70 -17.45 5.82
CA PHE A 137 1.66 -18.03 4.88
C PHE A 137 1.66 -19.58 4.97
N THR A 138 1.49 -20.22 3.83
CA THR A 138 1.63 -21.68 3.69
C THR A 138 2.99 -22.06 3.08
N ASP A 139 3.44 -21.31 2.06
CA ASP A 139 4.66 -21.54 1.32
C ASP A 139 5.19 -20.22 0.70
N ALA A 140 6.39 -20.26 0.12
CA ALA A 140 7.01 -19.12 -0.54
C ALA A 140 6.20 -18.63 -1.77
N LYS A 141 5.51 -19.53 -2.47
CA LYS A 141 4.64 -19.16 -3.60
C LYS A 141 3.46 -18.30 -3.14
N GLY A 142 2.80 -18.71 -2.06
CA GLY A 142 1.72 -17.93 -1.45
C GLY A 142 2.22 -16.59 -0.94
N MET A 143 3.45 -16.53 -0.36
CA MET A 143 4.06 -15.26 0.01
C MET A 143 4.22 -14.32 -1.18
N VAL A 144 4.81 -14.78 -2.30
CA VAL A 144 4.99 -13.94 -3.51
C VAL A 144 3.63 -13.51 -4.09
N ALA A 145 2.63 -14.39 -4.08
CA ALA A 145 1.29 -14.04 -4.54
C ALA A 145 0.62 -12.98 -3.65
N THR A 146 0.79 -13.06 -2.34
CA THR A 146 0.30 -12.04 -1.41
C THR A 146 1.08 -10.73 -1.55
N ALA A 147 2.41 -10.78 -1.73
CA ALA A 147 3.22 -9.61 -2.02
C ALA A 147 2.68 -8.84 -3.23
N ARG A 148 2.34 -9.54 -4.32
CA ARG A 148 1.75 -8.92 -5.51
C ARG A 148 0.49 -8.11 -5.20
N VAL A 149 -0.35 -8.60 -4.30
CA VAL A 149 -1.57 -7.89 -3.88
C VAL A 149 -1.22 -6.70 -2.99
N LEU A 150 -0.33 -6.87 -2.01
CA LEU A 150 0.02 -5.80 -1.07
C LEU A 150 0.67 -4.62 -1.78
N GLU A 151 1.67 -4.86 -2.64
CA GLU A 151 2.33 -3.80 -3.41
C GLU A 151 1.34 -3.05 -4.33
N ALA A 152 0.38 -3.77 -4.94
CA ALA A 152 -0.67 -3.12 -5.72
C ALA A 152 -1.57 -2.23 -4.84
N VAL A 153 -1.85 -2.67 -3.62
CA VAL A 153 -2.65 -1.89 -2.65
C VAL A 153 -1.85 -0.69 -2.15
N GLY A 154 -0.53 -0.82 -1.94
CA GLY A 154 0.38 0.27 -1.59
C GLY A 154 0.35 1.39 -2.65
N VAL A 155 0.58 1.03 -3.92
CA VAL A 155 0.43 1.98 -5.06
C VAL A 155 -0.94 2.66 -5.03
N SER A 156 -2.02 1.86 -4.90
CA SER A 156 -3.39 2.37 -4.90
C SER A 156 -3.68 3.31 -3.73
N ALA A 157 -3.07 3.06 -2.56
CA ALA A 157 -3.19 3.88 -1.36
C ALA A 157 -2.57 5.27 -1.57
N TYR A 158 -1.34 5.32 -2.06
CA TYR A 158 -0.66 6.59 -2.34
C TYR A 158 -1.40 7.41 -3.42
N LEU A 159 -1.85 6.76 -4.49
CA LEU A 159 -2.61 7.43 -5.55
C LEU A 159 -3.96 7.95 -5.06
N GLY A 160 -4.68 7.17 -4.25
CA GLY A 160 -5.98 7.57 -3.71
C GLY A 160 -5.88 8.63 -2.62
N ALA A 161 -4.77 8.69 -1.88
CA ALA A 161 -4.51 9.71 -0.87
C ALA A 161 -3.99 11.02 -1.47
N ALA A 162 -3.29 11.00 -2.61
CA ALA A 162 -2.65 12.16 -3.22
C ALA A 162 -3.58 13.39 -3.37
N PRO A 163 -4.82 13.27 -3.87
CA PRO A 163 -5.73 14.42 -4.01
C PRO A 163 -6.24 14.97 -2.67
N LEU A 164 -6.02 14.28 -1.56
CA LEU A 164 -6.44 14.68 -0.22
C LEU A 164 -5.35 15.47 0.53
N ILE A 165 -4.12 15.46 0.03
CA ILE A 165 -2.96 16.13 0.64
C ILE A 165 -3.00 17.62 0.30
N ASN A 166 -2.90 18.47 1.33
CA ASN A 166 -2.88 19.92 1.17
C ASN A 166 -1.45 20.50 1.06
N SER A 167 -0.47 19.90 1.73
CA SER A 167 0.93 20.33 1.69
C SER A 167 1.63 19.81 0.44
N SER A 168 2.19 20.72 -0.36
CA SER A 168 3.02 20.36 -1.51
C SER A 168 4.26 19.53 -1.13
N ASP A 169 4.82 19.78 0.06
CA ASP A 169 6.01 19.07 0.53
C ASP A 169 5.67 17.61 0.93
N VAL A 170 4.51 17.43 1.59
CA VAL A 170 3.99 16.09 1.90
C VAL A 170 3.64 15.34 0.62
N LEU A 171 2.99 16.01 -0.34
CA LEU A 171 2.67 15.43 -1.64
C LEU A 171 3.93 15.01 -2.40
N ALA A 172 4.96 15.86 -2.43
CA ALA A 172 6.23 15.55 -3.08
C ALA A 172 6.91 14.32 -2.43
N ALA A 173 6.93 14.25 -1.09
CA ALA A 173 7.45 13.09 -0.37
C ALA A 173 6.65 11.82 -0.68
N ALA A 174 5.33 11.87 -0.60
CA ALA A 174 4.44 10.75 -0.94
C ALA A 174 4.64 10.27 -2.38
N ALA A 175 4.82 11.18 -3.34
CA ALA A 175 5.10 10.83 -4.73
C ALA A 175 6.41 10.07 -4.91
N THR A 176 7.45 10.37 -4.11
CA THR A 176 8.71 9.61 -4.17
C THR A 176 8.56 8.17 -3.68
N ILE A 177 7.72 7.94 -2.66
CA ILE A 177 7.38 6.59 -2.19
C ILE A 177 6.51 5.89 -3.24
N ALA A 178 5.42 6.49 -3.70
CA ALA A 178 4.52 5.92 -4.71
C ALA A 178 5.24 5.38 -5.95
N THR A 179 6.30 6.08 -6.41
CA THR A 179 7.11 5.59 -7.55
C THR A 179 8.00 4.41 -7.19
N VAL A 180 8.36 4.22 -5.95
CA VAL A 180 9.08 3.02 -5.47
C VAL A 180 8.12 1.85 -5.35
N GLU A 181 6.93 2.06 -4.77
CA GLU A 181 5.84 1.07 -4.70
C GLU A 181 5.51 0.49 -6.08
N SER A 182 5.38 1.35 -7.11
CA SER A 182 5.14 0.89 -8.49
C SER A 182 6.28 0.03 -9.03
N ARG A 183 7.53 0.28 -8.63
CA ARG A 183 8.67 -0.57 -8.99
C ARG A 183 8.66 -1.89 -8.22
N HIS A 184 8.28 -1.89 -6.95
CA HIS A 184 8.09 -3.10 -6.15
C HIS A 184 7.02 -3.99 -6.80
N GLN A 185 5.84 -3.44 -7.07
CA GLN A 185 4.76 -4.14 -7.73
C GLN A 185 5.21 -4.76 -9.05
N THR A 186 5.90 -4.00 -9.92
CA THR A 186 6.42 -4.51 -11.19
C THR A 186 7.39 -5.67 -10.98
N ALA A 187 8.32 -5.55 -10.03
CA ALA A 187 9.27 -6.62 -9.72
C ALA A 187 8.55 -7.89 -9.22
N ILE A 188 7.59 -7.74 -8.30
CA ILE A 188 6.82 -8.87 -7.76
C ILE A 188 5.95 -9.52 -8.84
N ARG A 189 5.37 -8.75 -9.76
CA ARG A 189 4.67 -9.30 -10.93
C ARG A 189 5.57 -10.18 -11.78
N ILE A 190 6.80 -9.73 -12.06
CA ILE A 190 7.82 -10.55 -12.77
C ILE A 190 8.11 -11.83 -11.98
N PHE A 191 8.32 -11.74 -10.66
CA PHE A 191 8.64 -12.90 -9.81
C PHE A 191 7.49 -13.91 -9.72
N SER A 192 6.25 -13.44 -9.86
CA SER A 192 5.05 -14.28 -9.89
C SER A 192 4.68 -14.79 -11.29
N GLY A 193 5.43 -14.41 -12.33
CA GLY A 193 5.16 -14.79 -13.72
C GLY A 193 3.98 -14.04 -14.36
N ALA A 194 3.56 -12.91 -13.77
CA ALA A 194 2.51 -12.05 -14.32
C ALA A 194 3.07 -11.01 -15.29
N GLU A 195 2.17 -10.40 -16.11
CA GLU A 195 2.55 -9.30 -16.99
C GLU A 195 3.12 -8.12 -16.17
N PRO A 196 4.34 -7.66 -16.44
CA PRO A 196 4.99 -6.59 -15.66
C PRO A 196 4.25 -5.26 -15.67
N VAL A 197 3.71 -4.86 -16.83
CA VAL A 197 3.03 -3.60 -17.07
C VAL A 197 1.68 -3.86 -17.71
N PRO A 198 0.66 -4.26 -16.94
CA PRO A 198 -0.63 -4.73 -17.47
C PRO A 198 -1.50 -3.63 -18.05
N ALA A 199 -1.27 -2.37 -17.67
CA ALA A 199 -2.07 -1.22 -18.05
C ALA A 199 -1.23 0.05 -18.15
N ALA A 200 -1.79 1.11 -18.77
CA ALA A 200 -1.13 2.41 -18.89
C ALA A 200 -1.23 3.28 -17.62
N PHE A 201 -2.08 2.91 -16.69
CA PHE A 201 -2.32 3.63 -15.43
C PHE A 201 -2.48 2.62 -14.30
N ASP A 202 -2.15 3.05 -13.07
CA ASP A 202 -2.49 2.33 -11.84
C ASP A 202 -3.86 2.78 -11.31
N THR A 203 -4.42 2.02 -10.38
CA THR A 203 -5.77 2.23 -9.86
C THR A 203 -5.74 2.93 -8.52
N PRO A 204 -6.23 4.17 -8.36
CA PRO A 204 -6.35 4.80 -7.05
C PRO A 204 -7.49 4.17 -6.23
N LEU A 205 -7.27 4.00 -4.92
CA LEU A 205 -8.27 3.59 -3.95
C LEU A 205 -8.39 4.57 -2.80
N GLY A 206 -9.62 4.91 -2.42
CA GLY A 206 -9.88 5.71 -1.23
C GLY A 206 -9.43 5.02 0.07
N PRO A 207 -9.11 5.80 1.14
CA PRO A 207 -8.53 5.27 2.38
C PRO A 207 -9.34 4.15 3.02
N ARG A 208 -10.67 4.21 2.99
CA ARG A 208 -11.53 3.18 3.56
C ARG A 208 -11.43 1.85 2.81
N ALA A 209 -11.36 1.89 1.49
CA ALA A 209 -11.21 0.69 0.67
C ALA A 209 -9.85 0.03 0.89
N VAL A 210 -8.76 0.82 0.95
CA VAL A 210 -7.42 0.34 1.28
C VAL A 210 -7.39 -0.27 2.67
N PHE A 211 -7.94 0.42 3.68
CA PHE A 211 -7.97 -0.10 5.05
C PHE A 211 -8.79 -1.40 5.15
N THR A 212 -9.85 -1.55 4.35
CA THR A 212 -10.61 -2.81 4.28
C THR A 212 -9.75 -3.98 3.82
N LEU A 213 -8.85 -3.75 2.85
CA LEU A 213 -7.90 -4.78 2.39
C LEU A 213 -6.84 -5.08 3.45
N ALA A 214 -6.27 -4.05 4.07
CA ALA A 214 -5.26 -4.18 5.12
C ALA A 214 -5.81 -4.87 6.38
N ALA A 215 -7.03 -4.55 6.78
CA ALA A 215 -7.67 -5.07 8.00
C ALA A 215 -7.80 -6.60 8.02
N GLN A 216 -7.81 -7.26 6.87
CA GLN A 216 -7.86 -8.72 6.78
C GLN A 216 -6.63 -9.41 7.39
N PHE A 217 -5.52 -8.72 7.47
CA PHE A 217 -4.27 -9.23 8.03
C PHE A 217 -4.04 -8.80 9.49
N ILE A 218 -4.81 -7.83 9.99
CA ILE A 218 -4.66 -7.30 11.35
C ILE A 218 -5.37 -8.20 12.35
N THR A 219 -4.65 -8.66 13.37
CA THR A 219 -5.23 -9.47 14.46
C THR A 219 -5.48 -8.65 15.72
N SER A 220 -4.63 -7.70 16.02
CA SER A 220 -4.80 -6.75 17.12
C SER A 220 -3.90 -5.53 16.91
N CYS A 221 -4.28 -4.40 17.50
CA CYS A 221 -3.46 -3.18 17.52
C CYS A 221 -3.27 -2.70 18.95
N PRO A 222 -2.14 -2.02 19.27
CA PRO A 222 -1.99 -1.29 20.51
C PRO A 222 -3.09 -0.24 20.69
N GLU A 223 -3.42 0.09 21.92
CA GLU A 223 -4.39 1.14 22.22
C GLU A 223 -3.94 2.48 21.58
N GLY A 224 -4.85 3.18 20.94
CA GLY A 224 -4.59 4.46 20.25
C GLY A 224 -3.90 4.33 18.89
N SER A 225 -3.50 3.12 18.46
CA SER A 225 -2.84 2.91 17.17
C SER A 225 -3.79 2.53 16.03
N ASN A 226 -5.03 2.20 16.34
CA ASN A 226 -5.99 1.86 15.29
C ASN A 226 -6.52 3.13 14.63
N LEU A 227 -6.54 3.15 13.30
CA LEU A 227 -7.17 4.25 12.58
C LEU A 227 -8.67 4.28 12.84
N ALA A 228 -9.25 5.48 12.97
CA ALA A 228 -10.69 5.66 13.12
C ALA A 228 -11.45 5.42 11.79
N ILE A 229 -11.07 4.38 11.07
CA ILE A 229 -11.67 3.97 9.81
C ILE A 229 -12.36 2.62 10.03
N THR A 230 -13.67 2.58 9.80
CA THR A 230 -14.43 1.32 9.83
C THR A 230 -14.34 0.66 8.45
N PRO A 231 -13.77 -0.56 8.34
CA PRO A 231 -13.72 -1.26 7.05
C PRO A 231 -15.12 -1.53 6.50
N PHE A 232 -15.21 -1.71 5.20
CA PHE A 232 -16.43 -2.25 4.58
C PHE A 232 -16.61 -3.73 4.94
N PRO A 233 -17.83 -4.27 4.90
CA PRO A 233 -18.06 -5.71 4.97
C PRO A 233 -17.28 -6.45 3.88
N ALA A 234 -16.75 -7.62 4.21
CA ALA A 234 -16.00 -8.43 3.26
C ALA A 234 -16.91 -9.02 2.17
N ILE A 235 -16.35 -9.24 0.99
CA ILE A 235 -16.98 -10.03 -0.09
C ILE A 235 -16.42 -11.45 -0.04
N ALA A 236 -17.29 -12.45 -0.08
CA ALA A 236 -16.93 -13.84 -0.35
C ALA A 236 -17.46 -14.26 -1.72
N LEU A 237 -16.58 -14.83 -2.55
CA LEU A 237 -16.91 -15.41 -3.83
C LEU A 237 -17.11 -16.92 -3.67
N GLN A 238 -18.12 -17.49 -4.35
CA GLN A 238 -18.32 -18.94 -4.41
C GLN A 238 -17.31 -19.60 -5.37
N ASN A 239 -16.87 -18.85 -6.39
CA ASN A 239 -16.04 -19.35 -7.49
C ASN A 239 -14.93 -18.34 -7.83
N PRO A 240 -13.99 -18.06 -6.88
CA PRO A 240 -12.93 -17.05 -7.08
C PRO A 240 -12.03 -17.38 -8.28
N GLU A 241 -11.89 -18.65 -8.66
CA GLU A 241 -11.17 -19.10 -9.85
C GLU A 241 -11.77 -18.61 -11.17
N LYS A 242 -13.04 -18.19 -11.16
CA LYS A 242 -13.72 -17.58 -12.31
C LYS A 242 -13.58 -16.06 -12.37
N ALA A 243 -12.72 -15.47 -11.58
CA ALA A 243 -12.39 -14.04 -11.67
C ALA A 243 -11.58 -13.72 -12.95
N VAL A 244 -12.06 -14.23 -14.09
CA VAL A 244 -11.45 -14.11 -15.42
C VAL A 244 -12.41 -13.31 -16.31
N VAL A 245 -11.85 -12.47 -17.18
CA VAL A 245 -12.61 -11.64 -18.14
C VAL A 245 -13.69 -12.46 -18.86
N GLY A 246 -14.90 -11.94 -18.86
CA GLY A 246 -16.07 -12.55 -19.49
C GLY A 246 -16.73 -13.71 -18.71
N GLN A 247 -16.12 -14.14 -17.59
CA GLN A 247 -16.71 -15.19 -16.75
C GLN A 247 -17.70 -14.60 -15.72
N GLN A 248 -18.61 -15.45 -15.28
CA GLN A 248 -19.59 -15.09 -14.25
C GLN A 248 -19.04 -15.38 -12.86
N LEU A 249 -18.95 -14.33 -12.04
CA LEU A 249 -18.65 -14.42 -10.62
C LEU A 249 -19.96 -14.58 -9.83
N ALA A 250 -19.96 -15.49 -8.88
CA ALA A 250 -21.04 -15.69 -7.92
C ALA A 250 -20.61 -15.24 -6.52
N LEU A 251 -21.41 -14.39 -5.89
CA LEU A 251 -21.26 -14.05 -4.48
C LEU A 251 -21.78 -15.18 -3.62
N ALA A 252 -21.12 -15.46 -2.49
CA ALA A 252 -21.73 -16.27 -1.44
C ALA A 252 -22.94 -15.53 -0.85
N ASP A 253 -23.99 -16.27 -0.48
CA ASP A 253 -25.25 -15.67 0.02
C ASP A 253 -25.02 -14.71 1.21
N ALA A 254 -24.09 -15.03 2.10
CA ALA A 254 -23.71 -14.19 3.23
C ALA A 254 -23.04 -12.87 2.82
N SER A 255 -22.63 -12.73 1.56
CA SER A 255 -21.97 -11.53 1.02
C SER A 255 -22.92 -10.66 0.21
N MET A 256 -24.22 -10.98 0.20
CA MET A 256 -25.26 -10.24 -0.49
C MET A 256 -25.87 -9.17 0.44
N PRO A 257 -25.34 -7.93 0.45
CA PRO A 257 -25.90 -6.89 1.29
C PRO A 257 -27.25 -6.41 0.75
N ALA A 258 -28.14 -6.00 1.65
CA ALA A 258 -29.42 -5.42 1.28
C ALA A 258 -29.24 -4.14 0.43
N GLY A 259 -29.96 -4.04 -0.68
CA GLY A 259 -29.86 -2.89 -1.59
C GLY A 259 -28.72 -2.97 -2.61
N ALA A 260 -28.01 -4.09 -2.69
CA ALA A 260 -26.98 -4.33 -3.70
C ALA A 260 -27.59 -4.36 -5.12
N GLN A 261 -27.02 -3.55 -6.03
CA GLN A 261 -27.48 -3.43 -7.41
C GLN A 261 -26.37 -3.68 -8.43
N PHE A 262 -25.13 -3.38 -8.08
CA PHE A 262 -24.00 -3.46 -9.00
C PHE A 262 -22.80 -4.14 -8.37
N CYS A 263 -22.02 -4.83 -9.22
CA CYS A 263 -20.61 -5.08 -9.00
C CYS A 263 -19.83 -3.95 -9.66
N ALA A 264 -19.06 -3.22 -8.89
CA ALA A 264 -18.13 -2.22 -9.37
C ALA A 264 -16.73 -2.83 -9.47
N PHE A 265 -16.15 -2.83 -10.64
CA PHE A 265 -14.78 -3.28 -10.90
C PHE A 265 -13.91 -2.04 -11.05
N VAL A 266 -13.20 -1.69 -9.99
CA VAL A 266 -12.30 -0.53 -9.96
C VAL A 266 -10.96 -0.96 -10.55
N ALA A 267 -10.63 -0.40 -11.70
CA ALA A 267 -9.49 -0.77 -12.52
C ALA A 267 -8.83 0.49 -13.09
N PRO A 268 -7.65 0.37 -13.73
CA PRO A 268 -7.06 1.47 -14.48
C PRO A 268 -8.05 2.07 -15.49
N GLY A 269 -8.19 3.39 -15.47
CA GLY A 269 -9.17 4.10 -16.31
C GLY A 269 -10.53 4.36 -15.64
N GLY A 270 -10.73 3.85 -14.42
CA GLY A 270 -11.92 4.10 -13.60
C GLY A 270 -12.81 2.88 -13.38
N PRO A 271 -13.88 3.03 -12.59
CA PRO A 271 -14.75 1.92 -12.24
C PRO A 271 -15.69 1.54 -13.40
N VAL A 272 -15.81 0.23 -13.64
CA VAL A 272 -16.81 -0.38 -14.54
C VAL A 272 -17.90 -1.02 -13.69
N PHE A 273 -19.16 -0.78 -14.02
CA PHE A 273 -20.30 -1.26 -13.24
C PHE A 273 -21.11 -2.30 -14.03
N GLU A 274 -21.18 -3.50 -13.48
CA GLU A 274 -22.01 -4.59 -14.01
C GLU A 274 -23.23 -4.81 -13.11
N PRO A 275 -24.43 -5.06 -13.67
CA PRO A 275 -25.58 -5.38 -12.86
C PRO A 275 -25.36 -6.63 -12.02
N LEU A 276 -25.68 -6.54 -10.74
CA LEU A 276 -25.72 -7.70 -9.84
C LEU A 276 -27.09 -8.37 -9.95
N THR A 277 -27.14 -9.54 -10.60
CA THR A 277 -28.38 -10.27 -10.84
C THR A 277 -28.31 -11.63 -10.16
N ASN A 278 -29.24 -11.89 -9.24
CA ASN A 278 -29.31 -13.16 -8.49
C ASN A 278 -27.97 -13.57 -7.85
N GLY A 279 -27.25 -12.60 -7.28
CA GLY A 279 -25.95 -12.83 -6.66
C GLY A 279 -24.78 -13.01 -7.63
N ASN A 280 -24.98 -12.73 -8.91
CA ASN A 280 -23.96 -12.92 -9.95
C ASN A 280 -23.69 -11.64 -10.71
N CYS A 281 -22.43 -11.46 -11.13
CA CYS A 281 -22.03 -10.44 -12.09
C CYS A 281 -20.97 -10.99 -13.06
N VAL A 282 -20.91 -10.42 -14.26
CA VAL A 282 -19.92 -10.81 -15.27
C VAL A 282 -18.66 -9.96 -15.08
N VAL A 283 -17.48 -10.56 -15.15
CA VAL A 283 -16.22 -9.81 -15.17
C VAL A 283 -16.12 -9.05 -16.48
N PRO A 284 -16.01 -7.71 -16.47
CA PRO A 284 -16.00 -6.91 -17.69
C PRO A 284 -14.85 -7.26 -18.62
N GLN A 285 -15.02 -6.94 -19.91
CA GLN A 285 -13.94 -7.03 -20.89
C GLN A 285 -12.87 -5.95 -20.65
N ASN A 286 -11.65 -6.21 -21.10
CA ASN A 286 -10.53 -5.27 -21.05
C ASN A 286 -10.03 -4.90 -19.65
N LEU A 287 -10.31 -5.70 -18.63
CA LEU A 287 -9.67 -5.58 -17.33
C LEU A 287 -8.30 -6.26 -17.34
N ALA A 288 -7.33 -5.62 -16.72
CA ALA A 288 -5.98 -6.14 -16.60
C ALA A 288 -5.36 -5.71 -15.26
N GLY A 289 -4.39 -6.48 -14.78
CA GLY A 289 -3.72 -6.23 -13.52
C GLY A 289 -4.56 -6.61 -12.30
N GLU A 290 -4.32 -5.93 -11.20
CA GLU A 290 -5.11 -6.04 -9.97
C GLU A 290 -6.34 -5.14 -10.08
N VAL A 291 -7.51 -5.75 -9.92
CA VAL A 291 -8.81 -5.09 -9.99
C VAL A 291 -9.52 -5.23 -8.66
N TYR A 292 -10.14 -4.16 -8.20
CA TYR A 292 -10.80 -4.10 -6.92
C TYR A 292 -12.32 -4.18 -7.11
N MET A 293 -12.90 -5.34 -6.78
CA MET A 293 -14.32 -5.57 -6.90
C MET A 293 -15.05 -5.11 -5.65
N MET A 294 -16.08 -4.28 -5.82
CA MET A 294 -16.96 -3.79 -4.76
C MET A 294 -18.42 -4.08 -5.10
N ILE A 295 -19.26 -4.16 -4.08
CA ILE A 295 -20.73 -4.22 -4.23
C ILE A 295 -21.29 -2.85 -3.88
N THR A 296 -22.10 -2.28 -4.77
CA THR A 296 -22.64 -0.93 -4.64
C THR A 296 -24.14 -0.83 -4.84
N LYS A 297 -24.74 0.23 -4.24
CA LYS A 297 -26.16 0.56 -4.40
C LYS A 297 -26.47 1.22 -5.74
N SER A 298 -25.48 1.94 -6.27
CA SER A 298 -25.59 2.72 -7.50
C SER A 298 -24.30 2.60 -8.32
N LYS A 299 -24.25 3.22 -9.49
CA LYS A 299 -23.03 3.32 -10.30
C LYS A 299 -22.07 4.36 -9.73
N SER A 300 -21.64 4.15 -8.47
CA SER A 300 -20.69 5.00 -7.75
C SER A 300 -19.88 4.15 -6.76
N VAL A 301 -18.61 4.50 -6.59
CA VAL A 301 -17.69 3.92 -5.61
C VAL A 301 -17.42 4.88 -4.43
N ALA A 302 -18.22 5.95 -4.28
CA ALA A 302 -18.20 6.77 -3.09
C ALA A 302 -18.55 5.91 -1.85
N ASP A 303 -17.92 6.18 -0.72
CA ASP A 303 -18.05 5.38 0.51
C ASP A 303 -19.51 5.13 0.94
N ALA A 304 -20.39 6.13 0.74
CA ALA A 304 -21.81 6.02 1.06
C ALA A 304 -22.58 5.03 0.16
N GLU A 305 -22.03 4.72 -1.01
CA GLU A 305 -22.67 3.84 -2.02
C GLU A 305 -22.10 2.42 -1.98
N VAL A 306 -20.89 2.24 -1.40
CA VAL A 306 -20.26 0.93 -1.26
C VAL A 306 -20.91 0.17 -0.10
N LEU A 307 -21.35 -1.04 -0.37
CA LEU A 307 -22.00 -1.94 0.60
C LEU A 307 -21.06 -3.02 1.12
N ALA A 308 -20.12 -3.48 0.29
CA ALA A 308 -19.14 -4.50 0.63
C ALA A 308 -17.91 -4.41 -0.28
N GLY A 309 -16.79 -4.98 0.15
CA GLY A 309 -15.53 -5.00 -0.59
C GLY A 309 -14.58 -3.85 -0.17
N PRO A 310 -13.47 -3.70 -0.87
CA PRO A 310 -13.09 -4.42 -2.08
C PRO A 310 -12.63 -5.87 -1.82
N SER A 311 -12.74 -6.68 -2.86
CA SER A 311 -12.03 -7.95 -3.03
C SER A 311 -11.09 -7.80 -4.22
N VAL A 312 -9.83 -8.23 -4.08
CA VAL A 312 -8.87 -8.17 -5.18
C VAL A 312 -9.10 -9.35 -6.11
N ILE A 313 -9.28 -9.07 -7.40
CA ILE A 313 -9.32 -10.07 -8.45
C ILE A 313 -8.20 -9.80 -9.47
N GLN A 314 -7.77 -10.84 -10.13
CA GLN A 314 -6.69 -10.81 -11.12
C GLN A 314 -7.21 -11.43 -12.42
N PRO A 315 -7.93 -10.65 -13.25
CA PRO A 315 -8.69 -11.19 -14.40
C PRO A 315 -7.80 -11.69 -15.56
N SER A 316 -6.50 -11.37 -15.54
CA SER A 316 -5.53 -11.77 -16.59
C SER A 316 -4.26 -12.31 -16.00
#